data_817ae5ec02399330e73912a4fb424d68
#
_entry.id   817ae5ec02399330e73912a4fb424d68
#
_cell.length_a   1.000
_cell.length_b   1.000
_cell.length_c   1.000
_cell.angle_alpha   90.00
_cell.angle_beta   90.00
_cell.angle_gamma   90.00
#
_symmetry.space_group_name_H-M   'P 1'
#
loop_
_entity.id
_entity.type
_entity.pdbx_description
1 polymer ?
#
loop_
_entity_poly.entity_id
_entity_poly.type
_entity_poly.pdbx_seq_one_letter_code
_entity_poly.pdbx_strand_id
1 'polypeptide(L)'
;EQIKNELLVTDSKVGDTMKAAIDPQKAKAWFGVNPPDLTVIARSRAGAGGTGMDYLYTYLRGFYRDETKPTGWNNHVFPNVGMPHALWELQSTLSPDQYDKTVGDLVNYMQWMAEPAQGTRKTLGVFALIFFALLSFLTWRLNAAYWKDVK
;
A
#
# COMPACT_ATOMS: atom_id res chain seq x y z
N GLU A 1 8.99 25.78 2.65
CA GLU A 1 10.30 26.00 2.00
C GLU A 1 11.09 24.71 1.85
N GLN A 2 11.20 23.85 2.88
CA GLN A 2 11.92 22.55 2.80
C GLN A 2 11.42 21.67 1.65
N ILE A 3 10.09 21.54 1.46
CA ILE A 3 9.53 20.74 0.35
C ILE A 3 10.01 21.29 -1.00
N LYS A 4 10.03 22.61 -1.16
CA LYS A 4 10.42 23.26 -2.42
C LYS A 4 11.92 23.13 -2.71
N ASN A 5 12.74 23.19 -1.68
CA ASN A 5 14.19 23.27 -1.84
C ASN A 5 14.89 21.91 -1.78
N GLU A 6 14.31 20.93 -1.08
CA GLU A 6 14.98 19.66 -0.76
C GLU A 6 14.27 18.42 -1.34
N LEU A 7 12.93 18.48 -1.50
CA LEU A 7 12.13 17.32 -1.91
C LEU A 7 11.55 17.44 -3.31
N LEU A 8 11.40 18.67 -3.81
CA LEU A 8 10.82 18.91 -5.13
C LEU A 8 11.93 18.95 -6.19
N VAL A 9 12.26 17.79 -6.74
CA VAL A 9 13.30 17.65 -7.79
C VAL A 9 12.77 17.80 -9.22
N THR A 10 11.49 18.13 -9.37
CA THR A 10 10.82 18.33 -10.67
C THR A 10 10.37 19.79 -10.82
N ASP A 11 10.06 20.23 -12.05
CA ASP A 11 9.51 21.56 -12.34
C ASP A 11 8.05 21.77 -11.86
N SER A 12 7.53 20.86 -11.05
CA SER A 12 6.19 20.90 -10.48
C SER A 12 6.10 21.94 -9.35
N LYS A 13 4.89 22.38 -9.03
CA LYS A 13 4.63 23.28 -7.90
C LYS A 13 4.28 22.48 -6.65
N VAL A 14 4.54 23.06 -5.48
CA VAL A 14 4.10 22.48 -4.21
C VAL A 14 2.59 22.32 -4.21
N GLY A 15 2.10 21.09 -4.01
CA GLY A 15 0.67 20.75 -4.05
C GLY A 15 0.19 20.12 -5.35
N ASP A 16 1.03 20.09 -6.39
CA ASP A 16 0.71 19.33 -7.60
C ASP A 16 0.75 17.83 -7.30
N THR A 17 -0.15 17.09 -7.93
CA THR A 17 -0.16 15.62 -7.84
C THR A 17 0.96 15.04 -8.70
N MET A 18 1.64 14.00 -8.19
CA MET A 18 2.64 13.25 -8.95
C MET A 18 2.00 12.59 -10.16
N LYS A 19 2.62 12.74 -11.32
CA LYS A 19 2.19 12.11 -12.57
C LYS A 19 3.29 11.22 -13.11
N ALA A 20 2.92 10.11 -13.76
CA ALA A 20 3.86 9.28 -14.46
C ALA A 20 4.51 10.06 -15.63
N ALA A 21 5.82 9.94 -15.78
CA ALA A 21 6.55 10.56 -16.88
C ALA A 21 6.22 9.95 -18.25
N ILE A 22 5.78 8.68 -18.26
CA ILE A 22 5.42 7.96 -19.48
C ILE A 22 3.95 8.18 -19.83
N ASP A 23 3.70 8.51 -21.10
CA ASP A 23 2.35 8.60 -21.67
C ASP A 23 1.71 7.17 -21.73
N PRO A 24 0.43 7.02 -21.34
CA PRO A 24 -0.28 5.73 -21.41
C PRO A 24 -0.25 5.06 -22.79
N GLN A 25 -0.28 5.84 -23.87
CA GLN A 25 -0.21 5.29 -25.25
C GLN A 25 1.19 4.72 -25.54
N LYS A 26 2.24 5.44 -25.09
CA LYS A 26 3.62 4.96 -25.23
C LYS A 26 3.87 3.75 -24.34
N ALA A 27 3.34 3.75 -23.11
CA ALA A 27 3.44 2.62 -22.21
C ALA A 27 2.82 1.35 -22.82
N LYS A 28 1.62 1.48 -23.40
CA LYS A 28 0.95 0.38 -24.11
C LYS A 28 1.75 -0.11 -25.32
N ALA A 29 2.36 0.80 -26.08
CA ALA A 29 3.18 0.44 -27.23
C ALA A 29 4.46 -0.30 -26.84
N TRP A 30 5.07 0.07 -25.69
CA TRP A 30 6.34 -0.52 -25.24
C TRP A 30 6.14 -1.82 -24.45
N PHE A 31 5.12 -1.90 -23.61
CA PHE A 31 4.90 -3.04 -22.69
C PHE A 31 3.74 -3.95 -23.12
N GLY A 32 3.01 -3.59 -24.18
CA GLY A 32 1.81 -4.32 -24.59
C GLY A 32 0.57 -4.03 -23.73
N VAL A 33 0.77 -3.56 -22.50
CA VAL A 33 -0.27 -3.18 -21.52
C VAL A 33 0.13 -1.92 -20.78
N ASN A 34 -0.85 -1.16 -20.29
CA ASN A 34 -0.54 -0.08 -19.36
C ASN A 34 -0.19 -0.67 -17.99
N PRO A 35 0.96 -0.31 -17.39
CA PRO A 35 1.23 -0.63 -16.01
C PRO A 35 0.12 -0.11 -15.09
N PRO A 36 -0.32 -0.88 -14.08
CA PRO A 36 -1.36 -0.44 -13.17
C PRO A 36 -0.90 0.73 -12.32
N ASP A 37 -1.84 1.59 -11.90
CA ASP A 37 -1.60 2.63 -10.92
C ASP A 37 -1.33 2.00 -9.54
N LEU A 38 -0.18 2.34 -8.94
CA LEU A 38 0.26 1.80 -7.66
C LEU A 38 -0.15 2.65 -6.46
N THR A 39 -0.83 3.79 -6.65
CA THR A 39 -1.16 4.75 -5.60
C THR A 39 -1.86 4.09 -4.39
N VAL A 40 -2.79 3.18 -4.63
CA VAL A 40 -3.56 2.50 -3.57
C VAL A 40 -3.33 0.99 -3.55
N ILE A 41 -2.27 0.50 -4.17
CA ILE A 41 -2.02 -0.94 -4.33
C ILE A 41 -1.96 -1.67 -2.99
N ALA A 42 -1.31 -1.09 -1.98
CA ALA A 42 -1.19 -1.67 -0.65
C ALA A 42 -2.55 -1.87 0.04
N ARG A 43 -3.55 -1.05 -0.29
CA ARG A 43 -4.93 -1.24 0.20
C ARG A 43 -5.70 -2.25 -0.64
N SER A 44 -5.56 -2.21 -1.95
CA SER A 44 -6.30 -3.09 -2.87
C SER A 44 -5.89 -4.56 -2.76
N ARG A 45 -4.68 -4.84 -2.25
CA ARG A 45 -4.16 -6.20 -2.06
C ARG A 45 -4.35 -6.75 -0.64
N ALA A 46 -5.01 -6.01 0.25
CA ALA A 46 -5.43 -6.54 1.53
C ALA A 46 -6.53 -7.59 1.35
N GLY A 47 -6.48 -8.68 2.09
CA GLY A 47 -7.43 -9.78 1.98
C GLY A 47 -7.31 -10.80 3.11
N ALA A 48 -7.94 -11.94 2.97
CA ALA A 48 -7.96 -13.01 3.98
C ALA A 48 -6.58 -13.60 4.33
N GLY A 49 -5.60 -13.42 3.44
CA GLY A 49 -4.22 -13.90 3.64
C GLY A 49 -3.29 -12.93 4.38
N GLY A 50 -3.78 -11.72 4.77
CA GLY A 50 -2.95 -10.74 5.45
C GLY A 50 -3.13 -9.32 4.93
N THR A 51 -2.19 -8.45 5.30
CA THR A 51 -2.19 -7.06 4.83
C THR A 51 -1.68 -6.97 3.38
N GLY A 52 -2.05 -5.89 2.69
CA GLY A 52 -1.49 -5.64 1.36
C GLY A 52 0.03 -5.42 1.38
N MET A 53 0.58 -4.98 2.50
CA MET A 53 2.04 -4.90 2.71
C MET A 53 2.69 -6.28 2.67
N ASP A 54 2.13 -7.26 3.41
CA ASP A 54 2.65 -8.63 3.45
C ASP A 54 2.61 -9.24 2.05
N TYR A 55 1.51 -9.01 1.33
CA TYR A 55 1.39 -9.45 -0.06
C TYR A 55 2.48 -8.82 -0.95
N LEU A 56 2.64 -7.50 -0.93
CA LEU A 56 3.60 -6.79 -1.78
C LEU A 56 5.04 -7.16 -1.44
N TYR A 57 5.36 -7.28 -0.15
CA TYR A 57 6.68 -7.69 0.30
C TYR A 57 7.04 -9.10 -0.19
N THR A 58 6.12 -10.05 -0.02
CA THR A 58 6.32 -11.43 -0.48
C THR A 58 6.36 -11.50 -2.01
N TYR A 59 5.49 -10.73 -2.68
CA TYR A 59 5.41 -10.68 -4.13
C TYR A 59 6.72 -10.15 -4.74
N LEU A 60 7.27 -9.03 -4.26
CA LEU A 60 8.49 -8.42 -4.80
C LEU A 60 9.73 -9.30 -4.58
N ARG A 61 9.74 -10.12 -3.55
CA ARG A 61 10.79 -11.09 -3.26
C ARG A 61 10.60 -12.44 -3.95
N GLY A 62 9.39 -12.73 -4.41
CA GLY A 62 9.00 -14.01 -4.97
C GLY A 62 9.29 -14.20 -6.45
N PHE A 63 10.03 -13.30 -7.10
CA PHE A 63 10.42 -13.45 -8.50
C PHE A 63 11.53 -14.49 -8.69
N TYR A 64 11.38 -15.31 -9.74
CA TYR A 64 12.39 -16.29 -10.17
C TYR A 64 12.48 -16.36 -11.69
N ARG A 65 13.60 -16.85 -12.20
CA ARG A 65 13.82 -17.04 -13.64
C ARG A 65 12.94 -18.16 -14.18
N ASP A 66 12.23 -17.87 -15.27
CA ASP A 66 11.39 -18.84 -15.99
C ASP A 66 11.45 -18.52 -17.48
N GLU A 67 12.27 -19.25 -18.22
CA GLU A 67 12.50 -19.06 -19.65
C GLU A 67 11.26 -19.36 -20.51
N THR A 68 10.25 -20.02 -19.93
CA THR A 68 8.99 -20.28 -20.63
C THR A 68 8.10 -19.05 -20.73
N LYS A 69 8.43 -17.98 -20.01
CA LYS A 69 7.63 -16.74 -19.98
C LYS A 69 8.21 -15.68 -20.90
N PRO A 70 7.38 -14.86 -21.55
CA PRO A 70 7.82 -13.80 -22.45
C PRO A 70 8.77 -12.79 -21.78
N THR A 71 8.60 -12.55 -20.48
CA THR A 71 9.46 -11.64 -19.68
C THR A 71 10.71 -12.31 -19.15
N GLY A 72 10.85 -13.64 -19.27
CA GLY A 72 11.92 -14.42 -18.64
C GLY A 72 11.79 -14.56 -17.12
N TRP A 73 10.67 -14.14 -16.55
CA TRP A 73 10.42 -14.12 -15.10
C TRP A 73 9.03 -14.65 -14.76
N ASN A 74 8.94 -15.29 -13.61
CA ASN A 74 7.68 -15.72 -13.00
C ASN A 74 7.70 -15.41 -11.49
N ASN A 75 6.58 -15.61 -10.80
CA ASN A 75 6.46 -15.27 -9.39
C ASN A 75 5.75 -16.39 -8.60
N HIS A 76 6.25 -16.68 -7.40
CA HIS A 76 5.69 -17.71 -6.54
C HIS A 76 4.30 -17.35 -5.98
N VAL A 77 4.06 -16.05 -5.74
CA VAL A 77 2.79 -15.56 -5.16
C VAL A 77 1.72 -15.40 -6.25
N PHE A 78 2.15 -15.01 -7.45
CA PHE A 78 1.26 -14.80 -8.57
C PHE A 78 1.79 -15.50 -9.84
N PRO A 79 1.49 -16.79 -10.01
CA PRO A 79 1.92 -17.56 -11.18
C PRO A 79 1.45 -16.95 -12.49
N ASN A 80 2.29 -17.03 -13.52
CA ASN A 80 2.07 -16.45 -14.85
C ASN A 80 1.99 -14.92 -14.84
N VAL A 81 2.78 -14.27 -13.96
CA VAL A 81 2.83 -12.82 -13.90
C VAL A 81 3.32 -12.21 -15.21
N GLY A 82 2.62 -11.18 -15.69
CA GLY A 82 3.05 -10.41 -16.86
C GLY A 82 4.08 -9.32 -16.54
N MET A 83 4.26 -8.99 -15.26
CA MET A 83 5.25 -8.00 -14.81
C MET A 83 6.66 -8.60 -14.87
N PRO A 84 7.63 -7.94 -15.53
CA PRO A 84 9.03 -8.32 -15.40
C PRO A 84 9.54 -8.04 -13.99
N HIS A 85 10.63 -8.70 -13.59
CA HIS A 85 11.25 -8.43 -12.30
C HIS A 85 11.99 -7.09 -12.32
N ALA A 86 11.30 -6.01 -11.92
CA ALA A 86 11.84 -4.64 -11.96
C ALA A 86 13.03 -4.42 -11.02
N LEU A 87 13.19 -5.23 -9.98
CA LEU A 87 14.26 -5.09 -8.98
C LEU A 87 15.40 -6.11 -9.15
N TRP A 88 15.53 -6.72 -10.33
CA TRP A 88 16.50 -7.80 -10.58
C TRP A 88 17.97 -7.34 -10.38
N GLU A 89 18.29 -6.11 -10.76
CA GLU A 89 19.62 -5.54 -10.56
C GLU A 89 19.95 -5.37 -9.07
N LEU A 90 19.02 -4.83 -8.30
CA LEU A 90 19.18 -4.69 -6.85
C LEU A 90 19.33 -6.05 -6.17
N GLN A 91 18.54 -7.04 -6.59
CA GLN A 91 18.63 -8.39 -6.06
C GLN A 91 19.97 -9.06 -6.38
N SER A 92 20.59 -8.73 -7.52
CA SER A 92 21.88 -9.31 -7.93
C SER A 92 23.09 -8.59 -7.32
N THR A 93 22.97 -7.31 -6.97
CA THR A 93 24.08 -6.48 -6.46
C THR A 93 24.13 -6.37 -4.95
N LEU A 94 22.99 -6.42 -4.28
CA LEU A 94 22.87 -6.29 -2.82
C LEU A 94 23.00 -7.66 -2.13
N SER A 95 23.46 -7.65 -0.87
CA SER A 95 23.32 -8.84 -0.03
C SER A 95 21.85 -9.14 0.22
N PRO A 96 21.46 -10.40 0.52
CA PRO A 96 20.06 -10.77 0.78
C PRO A 96 19.39 -9.88 1.85
N ASP A 97 20.09 -9.59 2.96
CA ASP A 97 19.57 -8.75 4.03
C ASP A 97 19.36 -7.29 3.60
N GLN A 98 20.28 -6.75 2.79
CA GLN A 98 20.15 -5.40 2.25
C GLN A 98 19.02 -5.31 1.23
N TYR A 99 18.86 -6.33 0.38
CA TYR A 99 17.74 -6.41 -0.54
C TYR A 99 16.41 -6.47 0.18
N ASP A 100 16.30 -7.33 1.20
CA ASP A 100 15.10 -7.47 2.03
C ASP A 100 14.72 -6.16 2.71
N LYS A 101 15.70 -5.43 3.25
CA LYS A 101 15.49 -4.12 3.83
C LYS A 101 15.01 -3.10 2.79
N THR A 102 15.64 -3.06 1.63
CA THR A 102 15.27 -2.13 0.55
C THR A 102 13.83 -2.39 0.06
N VAL A 103 13.46 -3.66 -0.12
CA VAL A 103 12.07 -4.03 -0.46
C VAL A 103 11.11 -3.64 0.66
N GLY A 104 11.49 -3.84 1.93
CA GLY A 104 10.71 -3.43 3.08
C GLY A 104 10.45 -1.91 3.10
N ASP A 105 11.48 -1.10 2.86
CA ASP A 105 11.37 0.35 2.81
C ASP A 105 10.47 0.81 1.65
N LEU A 106 10.59 0.19 0.48
CA LEU A 106 9.71 0.45 -0.67
C LEU A 106 8.24 0.13 -0.34
N VAL A 107 7.97 -1.02 0.26
CA VAL A 107 6.61 -1.44 0.62
C VAL A 107 6.02 -0.53 1.71
N ASN A 108 6.82 -0.09 2.68
CA ASN A 108 6.42 0.89 3.68
C ASN A 108 6.02 2.23 3.03
N TYR A 109 6.80 2.69 2.03
CA TYR A 109 6.45 3.87 1.27
C TYR A 109 5.13 3.69 0.50
N MET A 110 4.92 2.55 -0.16
CA MET A 110 3.65 2.25 -0.85
C MET A 110 2.46 2.19 0.10
N GLN A 111 2.64 1.71 1.33
CA GLN A 111 1.62 1.72 2.37
C GLN A 111 1.29 3.14 2.82
N TRP A 112 2.33 3.96 3.06
CA TRP A 112 2.12 5.36 3.42
C TRP A 112 1.42 6.13 2.31
N MET A 113 1.83 5.93 1.05
CA MET A 113 1.19 6.55 -0.11
C MET A 113 -0.29 6.16 -0.23
N ALA A 114 -0.63 4.90 0.05
CA ALA A 114 -2.01 4.42 -0.02
C ALA A 114 -2.92 4.96 1.09
N GLU A 115 -2.37 5.34 2.25
CA GLU A 115 -3.13 5.90 3.38
C GLU A 115 -2.24 6.77 4.28
N PRO A 116 -1.89 8.01 3.88
CA PRO A 116 -1.03 8.89 4.67
C PRO A 116 -1.62 9.24 6.05
N ALA A 117 -2.94 9.29 6.16
CA ALA A 117 -3.66 9.62 7.39
C ALA A 117 -3.96 8.42 8.30
N GLN A 118 -3.41 7.22 8.02
CA GLN A 118 -3.73 5.99 8.76
C GLN A 118 -3.48 6.12 10.28
N GLY A 119 -2.37 6.73 10.68
CA GLY A 119 -2.05 6.93 12.10
C GLY A 119 -3.10 7.80 12.81
N THR A 120 -3.42 8.94 12.23
CA THR A 120 -4.44 9.87 12.75
C THR A 120 -5.81 9.22 12.81
N ARG A 121 -6.20 8.49 11.77
CA ARG A 121 -7.48 7.77 11.73
C ARG A 121 -7.59 6.71 12.82
N LYS A 122 -6.54 5.93 13.06
CA LYS A 122 -6.52 4.91 14.13
C LYS A 122 -6.64 5.56 15.51
N THR A 123 -5.90 6.62 15.77
CA THR A 123 -5.96 7.35 17.04
C THR A 123 -7.36 7.94 17.28
N LEU A 124 -7.90 8.65 16.29
CA LEU A 124 -9.27 9.19 16.37
C LEU A 124 -10.32 8.09 16.56
N GLY A 125 -10.14 6.95 15.88
CA GLY A 125 -11.02 5.78 16.01
C GLY A 125 -11.05 5.22 17.43
N VAL A 126 -9.91 5.14 18.12
CA VAL A 126 -9.85 4.70 19.53
C VAL A 126 -10.64 5.64 20.42
N PHE A 127 -10.45 6.97 20.30
CA PHE A 127 -11.23 7.94 21.09
C PHE A 127 -12.73 7.86 20.79
N ALA A 128 -13.12 7.70 19.54
CA ALA A 128 -14.51 7.53 19.14
C ALA A 128 -15.13 6.26 19.77
N LEU A 129 -14.40 5.14 19.77
CA LEU A 129 -14.87 3.90 20.39
C LEU A 129 -15.06 4.05 21.91
N ILE A 130 -14.13 4.72 22.60
CA ILE A 130 -14.25 5.00 24.05
C ILE A 130 -15.49 5.87 24.30
N PHE A 131 -15.67 6.93 23.52
CA PHE A 131 -16.86 7.81 23.64
C PHE A 131 -18.15 7.03 23.45
N PHE A 132 -18.28 6.22 22.40
CA PHE A 132 -19.46 5.41 22.16
C PHE A 132 -19.70 4.32 23.22
N ALA A 133 -18.64 3.75 23.78
CA ALA A 133 -18.75 2.80 24.87
C ALA A 133 -19.37 3.46 26.13
N LEU A 134 -18.85 4.64 26.50
CA LEU A 134 -19.40 5.43 27.62
C LEU A 134 -20.86 5.86 27.36
N LEU A 135 -21.16 6.36 26.16
CA LEU A 135 -22.50 6.74 25.78
C LEU A 135 -23.47 5.54 25.83
N SER A 136 -23.05 4.39 25.32
CA SER A 136 -23.84 3.16 25.36
C SER A 136 -24.12 2.70 26.79
N PHE A 137 -23.12 2.80 27.68
CA PHE A 137 -23.30 2.49 29.09
C PHE A 137 -24.31 3.43 29.76
N LEU A 138 -24.20 4.73 29.52
CA LEU A 138 -25.13 5.72 30.08
C LEU A 138 -26.59 5.52 29.57
N THR A 139 -26.73 5.30 28.27
CA THR A 139 -28.04 5.05 27.65
C THR A 139 -28.67 3.74 28.14
N TRP A 140 -27.86 2.70 28.32
CA TRP A 140 -28.32 1.45 28.93
C TRP A 140 -28.78 1.65 30.37
N ARG A 141 -28.03 2.39 31.19
CA ARG A 141 -28.44 2.75 32.57
C ARG A 141 -29.73 3.57 32.58
N LEU A 142 -29.84 4.54 31.68
CA LEU A 142 -31.03 5.36 31.54
C LEU A 142 -32.25 4.53 31.15
N ASN A 143 -32.10 3.66 30.14
CA ASN A 143 -33.16 2.74 29.72
C ASN A 143 -33.60 1.86 30.87
N ALA A 144 -32.68 1.26 31.62
CA ALA A 144 -33.04 0.46 32.81
C ALA A 144 -33.77 1.25 33.89
N ALA A 145 -33.45 2.52 34.08
CA ALA A 145 -34.15 3.39 35.04
C ALA A 145 -35.57 3.71 34.60
N TYR A 146 -35.80 4.07 33.33
CA TYR A 146 -37.11 4.40 32.80
C TYR A 146 -38.06 3.19 32.70
N TRP A 147 -37.56 2.02 32.41
CA TRP A 147 -38.36 0.81 32.25
C TRP A 147 -38.51 -0.02 33.52
N LYS A 148 -37.98 0.47 34.65
CA LYS A 148 -38.03 -0.25 35.93
C LYS A 148 -39.46 -0.52 36.41
N ASP A 149 -40.38 0.43 36.20
CA ASP A 149 -41.74 0.40 36.72
C ASP A 149 -42.80 0.04 35.66
N VAL A 150 -42.34 -0.23 34.42
CA VAL A 150 -43.20 -0.66 33.32
C VAL A 150 -43.19 -2.19 33.29
N LYS A 151 -44.31 -2.79 33.78
CA LYS A 151 -44.58 -4.23 33.70
C LYS A 151 -45.62 -4.50 32.65
#